data_bd0780631d7a41e785a5102f8d0078f0
#
_entry.id   bd0780631d7a41e785a5102f8d0078f0
#
_cell.length_a   1.000
_cell.length_b   1.000
_cell.length_c   1.000
_cell.angle_alpha   90.00
_cell.angle_beta   90.00
_cell.angle_gamma   90.00
#
_symmetry.space_group_name_H-M   'P 1'
#
loop_
_entity.id
_entity.type
_entity.pdbx_description
1 polymer ?
#
loop_
_entity_poly.entity_id
_entity_poly.type
_entity_poly.pdbx_seq_one_letter_code
_entity_poly.pdbx_strand_id
1 'polypeptide(L)' 'MERFREGIEVATGATDPTTEILRLKARHGEIEKRLSELERHLSLTSDEQLERARLKKEKLWSKDRIAVLSQLVQAA' A
#
# COMPACT_ATOMS: atom_id res chain seq x y z
N MET A 1 28.57 -2.80 3.56
CA MET A 1 28.07 -2.59 3.66
C MET A 1 27.40 -2.73 3.24
N GLU A 2 27.45 -2.68 3.09
CA GLU A 2 26.83 -2.51 2.85
C GLU A 2 25.94 -2.78 2.75
N ARG A 3 25.94 -2.88 2.62
CA ARG A 3 25.08 -2.86 2.61
C ARG A 3 24.29 -2.57 2.39
N PHE A 4 24.60 -2.23 2.39
CA PHE A 4 23.75 -1.65 2.25
C PHE A 4 23.40 -1.48 1.38
N ARG A 5 23.79 -1.31 1.01
CA ARG A 5 23.52 -1.09 0.26
C ARG A 5 22.94 -1.58 -0.46
N GLU A 6 23.04 -2.06 -0.57
CA GLU A 6 22.50 -2.48 -1.14
C GLU A 6 21.51 -2.45 -1.39
N GLY A 7 21.39 -2.30 -1.01
CA GLY A 7 20.34 -2.17 -1.14
C GLY A 7 19.82 -1.47 -1.83
N ILE A 8 20.30 -0.92 -2.10
CA ILE A 8 19.81 -0.17 -2.84
C ILE A 8 19.49 -0.59 -4.05
N GLU A 9 20.05 -1.27 -4.50
CA GLU A 9 19.74 -1.64 -5.54
C GLU A 9 18.71 -2.15 -5.79
N VAL A 10 18.58 -2.49 -5.27
CA VAL A 10 17.65 -2.90 -5.47
C VAL A 10 16.69 -2.42 -5.58
N ALA A 11 16.89 -1.92 -5.13
CA ALA A 11 15.96 -1.37 -5.26
C ALA A 11 15.70 -0.87 -6.32
N THR A 12 16.37 -0.90 -6.70
CA THR A 12 16.29 -0.38 -7.59
C THR A 12 15.40 -0.48 -8.39
N GLY A 13 15.48 0.04 -8.44
CA GLY A 13 14.81 0.32 -9.31
C GLY A 13 14.34 -0.56 -10.13
N ALA A 14 14.66 -1.34 -9.91
CA ALA A 14 14.20 -2.39 -10.57
C ALA A 14 12.73 -2.45 -10.57
N THR A 15 12.13 -1.65 -9.83
CA THR A 15 10.68 -1.66 -9.76
C THR A 15 10.13 -0.80 -10.88
N ASP A 16 9.55 -1.42 -11.86
CA ASP A 16 8.87 -0.66 -12.88
C ASP A 16 7.47 -0.28 -12.37
N PRO A 17 6.84 0.73 -13.01
CA PRO A 17 5.54 1.21 -12.54
C PRO A 17 4.46 0.13 -12.56
N THR A 18 4.48 -0.75 -13.55
CA THR A 18 3.46 -1.79 -13.65
C THR A 18 3.54 -2.76 -12.49
N THR A 19 4.76 -3.18 -12.16
CA THR A 19 4.96 -4.09 -11.04
C THR A 19 4.55 -3.45 -9.73
N GLU A 20 4.89 -2.19 -9.55
CA GLU A 20 4.51 -1.47 -8.34
C GLU A 20 3.00 -1.32 -8.23
N ILE A 21 2.33 -1.04 -9.34
CA ILE A 21 0.86 -0.95 -9.35
C ILE A 21 0.24 -2.26 -8.88
N LEU A 22 0.73 -3.38 -9.40
CA LEU A 22 0.19 -4.69 -9.00
C LEU A 22 0.38 -4.95 -7.51
N ARG A 23 1.55 -4.59 -7.01
CA ARG A 23 1.85 -4.77 -5.59
C ARG A 23 0.94 -3.89 -4.73
N LEU A 24 0.75 -2.64 -5.13
CA LEU A 24 -0.11 -1.73 -4.39
C LEU A 24 -1.57 -2.16 -4.44
N LYS A 25 -2.03 -2.67 -5.58
CA LYS A 25 -3.40 -3.15 -5.67
C LYS A 25 -3.63 -4.35 -4.77
N ALA A 26 -2.66 -5.25 -4.69
CA ALA A 26 -2.77 -6.39 -3.79
C ALA A 26 -2.84 -5.93 -2.34
N ARG A 27 -1.99 -4.99 -1.97
CA ARG A 27 -2.01 -4.45 -0.61
C ARG A 27 -3.31 -3.71 -0.32
N HIS A 28 -3.79 -2.94 -1.30
CA HIS A 28 -5.05 -2.21 -1.16
C HIS A 28 -6.19 -3.18 -0.88
N GLY A 29 -6.21 -4.33 -1.59
CA GLY A 29 -7.23 -5.34 -1.37
C GLY A 29 -7.17 -5.92 0.03
N GLU A 30 -5.97 -6.18 0.55
CA GLU A 30 -5.80 -6.66 1.92
C GLU A 30 -6.32 -5.66 2.94
N ILE A 31 -6.02 -4.38 2.70
CA ILE A 31 -6.47 -3.32 3.59
C ILE A 31 -8.00 -3.26 3.61
N GLU A 32 -8.62 -3.31 2.45
CA GLU A 32 -10.08 -3.26 2.37
C GLU A 32 -10.72 -4.45 3.07
N LYS A 33 -10.12 -5.62 2.92
CA LYS A 33 -10.62 -6.81 3.59
C LYS A 33 -10.57 -6.66 5.09
N ARG A 34 -9.45 -6.17 5.61
CA ARG A 34 -9.30 -5.98 7.04
C ARG A 34 -10.23 -4.90 7.57
N LEU A 35 -10.39 -3.81 6.83
CA LEU A 35 -11.32 -2.76 7.22
C LEU A 35 -12.75 -3.29 7.29
N SER A 36 -13.15 -4.14 6.33
CA SER A 36 -14.46 -4.76 6.37
C SER A 36 -14.65 -5.61 7.61
N GLU A 37 -13.62 -6.36 7.99
CA GLU A 37 -13.68 -7.17 9.21
C GLU A 37 -13.87 -6.31 10.44
N LEU A 38 -13.12 -5.21 10.52
CA LEU A 38 -13.22 -4.32 11.66
C LEU A 38 -14.61 -3.68 11.74
N GLU A 39 -15.19 -3.36 10.59
CA GLU A 39 -16.50 -2.70 10.56
C GLU A 39 -17.64 -3.65 10.95
N ARG A 40 -17.40 -4.94 10.96
CA ARG A 40 -18.40 -5.89 11.43
C ARG A 40 -18.50 -5.93 12.95
N HIS A 41 -17.50 -5.44 13.64
CA HIS A 41 -17.50 -5.44 15.09
C HIS A 41 -18.49 -4.39 15.61
N LEU A 42 -19.25 -4.76 16.64
CA LEU A 42 -20.18 -3.81 17.24
C LEU A 42 -19.44 -2.67 17.92
N SER A 43 -18.28 -2.97 18.48
CA SER A 43 -17.44 -1.93 19.05
C SER A 43 -16.00 -2.36 18.86
N LEU A 44 -15.12 -1.38 18.72
CA LEU A 44 -13.71 -1.63 18.50
C LEU A 44 -12.92 -1.39 19.77
N THR A 45 -11.93 -2.23 20.01
CA THR A 45 -10.96 -1.96 21.09
C THR A 45 -10.13 -0.75 20.69
N SER A 46 -9.37 -0.23 21.66
CA SER A 46 -8.46 0.89 21.36
C SER A 46 -7.46 0.53 20.29
N ASP A 47 -6.91 -0.68 20.36
CA ASP A 47 -5.94 -1.14 19.34
C ASP A 47 -6.59 -1.25 17.97
N GLU A 48 -7.83 -1.73 17.93
CA GLU A 48 -8.54 -1.85 16.66
C GLU A 48 -8.88 -0.49 16.07
N GLN A 49 -9.19 0.48 16.92
CA GLN A 49 -9.43 1.84 16.44
C GLN A 49 -8.19 2.45 15.82
N LEU A 50 -7.03 2.20 16.43
CA LEU A 50 -5.76 2.65 15.89
C LEU A 50 -5.45 1.95 14.57
N GLU A 51 -5.67 0.66 14.52
CA GLU A 51 -5.45 -0.10 13.29
C GLU A 51 -6.33 0.44 12.17
N ARG A 52 -7.60 0.68 12.47
CA ARG A 52 -8.54 1.21 11.48
C ARG A 52 -8.06 2.55 10.93
N ALA A 53 -7.58 3.43 11.80
CA ALA A 53 -7.09 4.73 11.37
C ALA A 53 -5.86 4.59 10.47
N ARG A 54 -4.94 3.72 10.83
CA ARG A 54 -3.75 3.48 10.02
C ARG A 54 -4.10 2.91 8.65
N LEU A 55 -5.01 1.95 8.64
CA LEU A 55 -5.40 1.30 7.40
C LEU A 55 -6.11 2.27 6.47
N LYS A 56 -6.91 3.17 7.01
CA LYS A 56 -7.57 4.18 6.19
C LYS A 56 -6.56 5.12 5.54
N LYS A 57 -5.54 5.52 6.29
CA LYS A 57 -4.48 6.36 5.74
C LYS A 57 -3.71 5.63 4.66
N GLU A 58 -3.36 4.39 4.93
CA GLU A 58 -2.62 3.58 3.96
C GLU A 58 -3.45 3.35 2.71
N LYS A 59 -4.74 3.11 2.86
CA LYS A 59 -5.64 2.92 1.74
C LYS A 59 -5.65 4.14 0.84
N LEU A 60 -5.77 5.31 1.44
CA LEU A 60 -5.80 6.56 0.68
C LEU A 60 -4.47 6.78 -0.03
N TRP A 61 -3.37 6.58 0.67
CA TRP A 61 -2.05 6.72 0.09
C TRP A 61 -1.85 5.76 -1.09
N SER A 62 -2.26 4.51 -0.92
CA SER A 62 -2.11 3.51 -1.98
C SER A 62 -2.92 3.89 -3.21
N LYS A 63 -4.13 4.36 -3.01
CA LYS A 63 -4.99 4.78 -4.10
C LYS A 63 -4.36 5.93 -4.88
N ASP A 64 -3.86 6.92 -4.16
CA ASP A 64 -3.22 8.07 -4.81
C ASP A 64 -1.97 7.64 -5.56
N ARG A 65 -1.18 6.77 -4.98
CA ARG A 65 0.03 6.30 -5.62
C ARG A 65 -0.27 5.50 -6.88
N ILE A 66 -1.28 4.65 -6.82
CA ILE A 66 -1.70 3.88 -7.98
C ILE A 66 -2.12 4.82 -9.11
N ALA A 67 -2.85 5.88 -8.79
CA ALA A 67 -3.29 6.84 -9.80
C ALA A 67 -2.09 7.50 -10.49
N VAL A 68 -1.11 7.92 -9.71
CA VAL A 68 0.09 8.55 -10.25
C VAL A 68 0.84 7.58 -11.15
N LEU A 69 1.06 6.35 -10.67
CA LEU A 69 1.79 5.35 -11.44
C LEU A 69 1.05 4.97 -12.71
N SER A 70 -0.28 4.90 -12.64
CA SER A 70 -1.08 4.59 -13.82
C SER A 70 -0.91 5.66 -14.90
N GLN A 71 -0.83 6.92 -14.50
CA GLN A 71 -0.58 7.99 -15.44
C GLN A 71 0.79 7.86 -16.10
N LEU A 72 1.79 7.48 -15.33
CA LEU A 72 3.13 7.28 -15.87
C LEU A 72 3.14 6.16 -16.91
N VAL A 73 2.44 5.08 -16.63
CA VAL A 73 2.36 3.97 -17.58
C VAL A 73 1.65 4.39 -18.85
N GLN A 74 0.56 5.14 -18.73
CA GLN A 74 -0.20 5.59 -19.89
C GLN A 74 0.57 6.61 -20.71
N ALA A 75 1.39 7.42 -20.07
CA ALA A 75 2.17 8.43 -20.76
C ALA A 75 3.34 7.84 -21.54
N ALA A 76 3.77 6.66 -21.17
CA ALA A 76 4.88 6.00 -21.89
C ALA A 76 4.40 5.34 -23.22
#